data_d9a2b77091653fc8719a409105020f58
#
_entry.id   d9a2b77091653fc8719a409105020f58
#
_cell.length_a   1.000
_cell.length_b   1.000
_cell.length_c   1.000
_cell.angle_alpha   90.00
_cell.angle_beta   90.00
_cell.angle_gamma   90.00
#
_symmetry.space_group_name_H-M   'P 1'
#
loop_
_entity.id
_entity.type
_entity.pdbx_description
1 polymer ?
#
loop_
_entity_poly.entity_id
_entity_poly.type
_entity_poly.pdbx_seq_one_letter_code
_entity_poly.pdbx_strand_id
1 'polypeptide(L)'
;MTNKAWFKAGLIGAGVIFILTLLSQIPVVGCVCCGAIFLAYLGISALAGYFMPPRRNTGDAAVSGALAGLISGAVGGIVWAIVVAIQMAITGTGDIMAAIDPATLRQLAELGIDPETFAMLSGVGGVALVNGLCCLSSLALGAGFGAIGGAIFAAVRPE
;
A
#
# COMPACT_ATOMS: atom_id res chain seq x y z
N MET A 1 -26.41 -4.03 -12.46
CA MET A 1 -25.35 -3.78 -13.46
C MET A 1 -24.19 -2.91 -12.93
N THR A 2 -24.14 -2.66 -11.63
CA THR A 2 -23.12 -1.85 -10.94
C THR A 2 -21.76 -2.57 -10.76
N ASN A 3 -21.71 -3.89 -10.98
CA ASN A 3 -20.53 -4.73 -10.70
C ASN A 3 -19.27 -4.47 -11.57
N LYS A 4 -19.34 -3.58 -12.55
CA LYS A 4 -18.19 -3.33 -13.43
C LYS A 4 -17.44 -2.02 -13.14
N ALA A 5 -18.07 -1.08 -12.40
CA ALA A 5 -17.46 0.23 -12.16
C ALA A 5 -16.27 0.15 -11.19
N TRP A 6 -16.48 -0.46 -10.02
CA TRP A 6 -15.42 -0.66 -9.02
C TRP A 6 -14.27 -1.52 -9.54
N PHE A 7 -14.58 -2.54 -10.36
CA PHE A 7 -13.55 -3.41 -10.94
C PHE A 7 -12.66 -2.66 -11.94
N LYS A 8 -13.27 -1.85 -12.83
CA LYS A 8 -12.50 -1.01 -13.78
C LYS A 8 -11.62 0.00 -13.05
N ALA A 9 -12.18 0.70 -12.06
CA ALA A 9 -11.42 1.65 -11.25
C ALA A 9 -10.30 0.95 -10.47
N GLY A 10 -10.59 -0.22 -9.88
CA GLY A 10 -9.61 -1.03 -9.17
C GLY A 10 -8.46 -1.51 -10.08
N LEU A 11 -8.75 -1.89 -11.32
CA LEU A 11 -7.72 -2.33 -12.27
C LEU A 11 -6.81 -1.15 -12.71
N ILE A 12 -7.40 0.01 -13.00
CA ILE A 12 -6.63 1.23 -13.29
C ILE A 12 -5.78 1.61 -12.07
N GLY A 13 -6.39 1.55 -10.89
CA GLY A 13 -5.70 1.82 -9.63
C GLY A 13 -4.54 0.87 -9.37
N ALA A 14 -4.73 -0.41 -9.65
CA ALA A 14 -3.68 -1.42 -9.53
C ALA A 14 -2.47 -1.08 -10.43
N GLY A 15 -2.70 -0.64 -11.66
CA GLY A 15 -1.64 -0.17 -12.56
C GLY A 15 -0.89 1.05 -12.03
N VAL A 16 -1.62 2.03 -11.50
CA VAL A 16 -1.01 3.25 -10.90
C VAL A 16 -0.17 2.88 -9.66
N ILE A 17 -0.72 2.08 -8.76
CA ILE A 17 -0.01 1.64 -7.54
C ILE A 17 1.21 0.79 -7.91
N PHE A 18 1.11 -0.08 -8.90
CA PHE A 18 2.24 -0.85 -9.41
C PHE A 18 3.41 0.05 -9.85
N ILE A 19 3.12 1.06 -10.69
CA ILE A 19 4.13 2.00 -11.18
C ILE A 19 4.72 2.81 -10.00
N LEU A 20 3.88 3.32 -9.10
CA LEU A 20 4.34 4.09 -7.94
C LEU A 20 5.21 3.24 -7.01
N THR A 21 4.87 1.97 -6.81
CA THR A 21 5.67 1.05 -5.99
C THR A 21 7.03 0.78 -6.62
N LEU A 22 7.12 0.64 -7.94
CA LEU A 22 8.41 0.51 -8.62
C LEU A 22 9.24 1.79 -8.54
N LEU A 23 8.62 2.95 -8.74
CA LEU A 23 9.30 4.24 -8.64
C LEU A 23 9.78 4.53 -7.20
N SER A 24 9.07 4.05 -6.18
CA SER A 24 9.48 4.21 -4.78
C SER A 24 10.77 3.47 -4.42
N GLN A 25 11.24 2.55 -5.27
CA GLN A 25 12.56 1.90 -5.09
C GLN A 25 13.74 2.86 -5.31
N ILE A 26 13.50 4.02 -5.93
CA ILE A 26 14.52 5.06 -6.10
C ILE A 26 14.56 5.90 -4.81
N PRO A 27 15.68 5.95 -4.07
CA PRO A 27 15.75 6.55 -2.73
C PRO A 27 15.26 8.01 -2.67
N VAL A 28 15.60 8.81 -3.68
CA VAL A 28 15.21 10.25 -3.75
C VAL A 28 13.72 10.40 -4.03
N VAL A 29 13.15 9.50 -4.82
CA VAL A 29 11.73 9.53 -5.25
C VAL A 29 10.83 8.91 -4.18
N GLY A 30 11.36 8.01 -3.36
CA GLY A 30 10.59 7.26 -2.36
C GLY A 30 9.81 8.13 -1.38
N CYS A 31 10.42 9.21 -0.86
CA CYS A 31 9.73 10.13 0.05
C CYS A 31 8.54 10.84 -0.60
N VAL A 32 8.67 11.24 -1.88
CA VAL A 32 7.59 11.88 -2.64
C VAL A 32 6.51 10.88 -2.99
N CYS A 33 6.90 9.64 -3.35
CA CYS A 33 5.97 8.57 -3.67
C CYS A 33 5.09 8.15 -2.50
N CYS A 34 5.58 8.22 -1.24
CA CYS A 34 4.73 7.93 -0.08
C CYS A 34 3.50 8.84 -0.03
N GLY A 35 3.66 10.16 -0.22
CA GLY A 35 2.54 11.10 -0.30
C GLY A 35 1.66 10.84 -1.54
N ALA A 36 2.29 10.55 -2.68
CA ALA A 36 1.60 10.28 -3.93
C ALA A 36 0.72 9.01 -3.86
N ILE A 37 1.13 7.98 -3.12
CA ILE A 37 0.34 6.76 -2.92
C ILE A 37 -0.98 7.06 -2.20
N PHE A 38 -0.98 7.89 -1.15
CA PHE A 38 -2.21 8.30 -0.47
C PHE A 38 -3.16 9.06 -1.40
N LEU A 39 -2.62 10.01 -2.18
CA LEU A 39 -3.39 10.75 -3.18
C LEU A 39 -3.92 9.83 -4.29
N ALA A 40 -3.14 8.83 -4.68
CA ALA A 40 -3.56 7.83 -5.65
C ALA A 40 -4.76 7.02 -5.15
N TYR A 41 -4.77 6.56 -3.89
CA TYR A 41 -5.93 5.87 -3.32
C TYR A 41 -7.20 6.73 -3.32
N LEU A 42 -7.08 8.01 -2.95
CA LEU A 42 -8.21 8.95 -3.02
C LEU A 42 -8.67 9.17 -4.46
N GLY A 43 -7.75 9.30 -5.42
CA GLY A 43 -8.05 9.46 -6.84
C GLY A 43 -8.73 8.23 -7.44
N ILE A 44 -8.26 7.03 -7.13
CA ILE A 44 -8.84 5.76 -7.59
C ILE A 44 -10.27 5.61 -7.11
N SER A 45 -10.55 5.97 -5.87
CA SER A 45 -11.88 5.87 -5.29
C SER A 45 -12.83 6.93 -5.83
N ALA A 46 -12.34 8.14 -6.11
CA ALA A 46 -13.10 9.16 -6.84
C ALA A 46 -13.46 8.68 -8.25
N LEU A 47 -12.52 7.99 -8.91
CA LEU A 47 -12.73 7.38 -10.23
C LEU A 47 -13.79 6.27 -10.16
N ALA A 48 -13.81 5.46 -9.10
CA ALA A 48 -14.87 4.46 -8.89
C ALA A 48 -16.25 5.12 -8.76
N GLY A 49 -16.33 6.22 -8.01
CA GLY A 49 -17.53 7.05 -7.93
C GLY A 49 -17.94 7.66 -9.27
N TYR A 50 -16.98 8.08 -10.08
CA TYR A 50 -17.24 8.65 -11.42
C TYR A 50 -17.87 7.62 -12.37
N PHE A 51 -17.45 6.37 -12.32
CA PHE A 51 -17.99 5.30 -13.15
C PHE A 51 -19.36 4.78 -12.68
N MET A 52 -19.87 5.25 -11.54
CA MET A 52 -21.22 4.90 -11.09
C MET A 52 -22.29 5.67 -11.89
N PRO A 53 -23.45 5.03 -12.14
CA PRO A 53 -24.57 5.70 -12.80
C PRO A 53 -25.09 6.89 -11.97
N PRO A 54 -25.72 7.88 -12.61
CA PRO A 54 -26.30 9.04 -11.92
C PRO A 54 -27.37 8.61 -10.89
N ARG A 55 -27.59 9.41 -9.88
CA ARG A 55 -28.24 9.13 -8.58
C ARG A 55 -27.36 8.30 -7.64
N ARG A 56 -26.18 8.84 -7.40
CA ARG A 56 -25.17 8.19 -6.54
C ARG A 56 -25.58 8.29 -5.08
N ASN A 57 -25.73 7.12 -4.44
CA ASN A 57 -25.86 7.06 -3.00
C ASN A 57 -24.45 7.07 -2.39
N THR A 58 -24.24 7.90 -1.37
CA THR A 58 -22.93 8.05 -0.68
C THR A 58 -22.45 6.71 -0.11
N GLY A 59 -23.37 5.88 0.41
CA GLY A 59 -23.04 4.55 0.92
C GLY A 59 -22.54 3.60 -0.17
N ASP A 60 -23.23 3.53 -1.30
CA ASP A 60 -22.83 2.69 -2.42
C ASP A 60 -21.52 3.13 -3.05
N ALA A 61 -21.27 4.45 -3.10
CA ALA A 61 -20.02 5.01 -3.56
C ALA A 61 -18.85 4.70 -2.61
N ALA A 62 -19.08 4.78 -1.30
CA ALA A 62 -18.10 4.38 -0.29
C ALA A 62 -17.72 2.90 -0.42
N VAL A 63 -18.69 2.01 -0.55
CA VAL A 63 -18.44 0.58 -0.75
C VAL A 63 -17.70 0.30 -2.06
N SER A 64 -18.10 0.95 -3.15
CA SER A 64 -17.42 0.80 -4.44
C SER A 64 -15.99 1.32 -4.40
N GLY A 65 -15.75 2.43 -3.71
CA GLY A 65 -14.42 2.99 -3.48
C GLY A 65 -13.56 2.07 -2.61
N ALA A 66 -14.13 1.51 -1.52
CA ALA A 66 -13.44 0.55 -0.67
C ALA A 66 -13.02 -0.71 -1.45
N LEU A 67 -13.90 -1.26 -2.27
CA LEU A 67 -13.61 -2.44 -3.10
C LEU A 67 -12.51 -2.14 -4.15
N ALA A 68 -12.57 -0.98 -4.79
CA ALA A 68 -11.52 -0.55 -5.71
C ALA A 68 -10.17 -0.36 -5.00
N GLY A 69 -10.19 0.23 -3.80
CA GLY A 69 -9.03 0.40 -2.93
C GLY A 69 -8.44 -0.93 -2.44
N LEU A 70 -9.29 -1.91 -2.10
CA LEU A 70 -8.85 -3.26 -1.74
C LEU A 70 -8.10 -3.95 -2.87
N ILE A 71 -8.61 -3.87 -4.11
CA ILE A 71 -7.94 -4.47 -5.27
C ILE A 71 -6.57 -3.81 -5.49
N SER A 72 -6.54 -2.47 -5.47
CA SER A 72 -5.29 -1.73 -5.65
C SER A 72 -4.29 -1.99 -4.53
N GLY A 73 -4.77 -2.08 -3.28
CA GLY A 73 -3.95 -2.41 -2.11
C GLY A 73 -3.41 -3.84 -2.16
N ALA A 74 -4.22 -4.82 -2.61
CA ALA A 74 -3.78 -6.20 -2.80
C ALA A 74 -2.65 -6.29 -3.84
N VAL A 75 -2.81 -5.63 -4.98
CA VAL A 75 -1.77 -5.61 -6.02
C VAL A 75 -0.51 -4.93 -5.50
N GLY A 76 -0.63 -3.79 -4.81
CA GLY A 76 0.51 -3.10 -4.21
C GLY A 76 1.25 -3.96 -3.19
N GLY A 77 0.52 -4.67 -2.31
CA GLY A 77 1.09 -5.58 -1.33
C GLY A 77 1.83 -6.77 -1.97
N ILE A 78 1.24 -7.37 -3.00
CA ILE A 78 1.88 -8.49 -3.74
C ILE A 78 3.16 -8.01 -4.43
N VAL A 79 3.10 -6.87 -5.13
CA VAL A 79 4.28 -6.29 -5.81
C VAL A 79 5.39 -6.00 -4.81
N TRP A 80 5.05 -5.38 -3.67
CA TRP A 80 6.01 -5.12 -2.61
C TRP A 80 6.64 -6.43 -2.08
N ALA A 81 5.83 -7.46 -1.84
CA ALA A 81 6.32 -8.76 -1.39
C ALA A 81 7.31 -9.39 -2.38
N ILE A 82 7.01 -9.30 -3.68
CA ILE A 82 7.90 -9.79 -4.74
C ILE A 82 9.21 -9.00 -4.76
N VAL A 83 9.14 -7.67 -4.67
CA VAL A 83 10.34 -6.81 -4.65
C VAL A 83 11.24 -7.16 -3.47
N VAL A 84 10.67 -7.29 -2.27
CA VAL A 84 11.41 -7.69 -1.06
C VAL A 84 12.03 -9.08 -1.21
N ALA A 85 11.28 -10.05 -1.75
CA ALA A 85 11.80 -11.39 -2.00
C ALA A 85 12.98 -11.40 -2.98
N ILE A 86 12.90 -10.61 -4.05
CA ILE A 86 13.99 -10.43 -5.02
C ILE A 86 15.21 -9.79 -4.36
N GLN A 87 15.00 -8.73 -3.59
CA GLN A 87 16.09 -8.05 -2.87
C GLN A 87 16.79 -9.03 -1.91
N MET A 88 16.04 -9.81 -1.14
CA MET A 88 16.60 -10.83 -0.26
C MET A 88 17.38 -11.93 -1.01
N ALA A 89 16.90 -12.32 -2.18
CA ALA A 89 17.58 -13.32 -3.00
C ALA A 89 18.92 -12.79 -3.56
N ILE A 90 19.02 -11.48 -3.83
CA ILE A 90 20.22 -10.85 -4.38
C ILE A 90 21.23 -10.51 -3.29
N THR A 91 20.77 -9.92 -2.18
CA THR A 91 21.67 -9.44 -1.11
C THR A 91 22.01 -10.49 -0.06
N GLY A 92 21.23 -11.55 0.02
CA GLY A 92 21.37 -12.56 1.09
C GLY A 92 20.87 -12.06 2.44
N THR A 93 20.45 -12.97 3.30
CA THR A 93 19.95 -12.61 4.65
C THR A 93 21.08 -12.26 5.63
N GLY A 94 22.32 -12.64 5.33
CA GLY A 94 23.49 -12.39 6.18
C GLY A 94 24.03 -10.94 6.11
N ASP A 95 23.83 -10.29 4.98
CA ASP A 95 24.41 -8.97 4.73
C ASP A 95 23.58 -7.81 5.33
N ILE A 96 22.32 -8.07 5.70
CA ILE A 96 21.45 -7.03 6.30
C ILE A 96 22.04 -6.53 7.63
N MET A 97 22.52 -7.43 8.47
CA MET A 97 23.17 -7.05 9.75
C MET A 97 24.51 -6.36 9.54
N ALA A 98 25.28 -6.76 8.52
CA ALA A 98 26.56 -6.14 8.18
C ALA A 98 26.42 -4.76 7.54
N ALA A 99 25.28 -4.51 6.89
CA ALA A 99 24.98 -3.24 6.24
C ALA A 99 24.42 -2.16 7.19
N ILE A 100 24.04 -2.54 8.43
CA ILE A 100 23.51 -1.60 9.41
C ILE A 100 24.65 -0.85 10.10
N ASP A 101 24.63 0.48 9.99
CA ASP A 101 25.54 1.36 10.68
C ASP A 101 25.48 1.12 12.22
N PRO A 102 26.63 0.99 12.91
CA PRO A 102 26.69 0.88 14.36
C PRO A 102 25.92 1.98 15.13
N ALA A 103 25.79 3.17 14.55
CA ALA A 103 24.97 4.24 15.12
C ALA A 103 23.49 3.89 15.16
N THR A 104 22.97 3.25 14.10
CA THR A 104 21.59 2.79 14.03
C THR A 104 21.31 1.67 15.04
N LEU A 105 22.25 0.74 15.23
CA LEU A 105 22.13 -0.30 16.25
C LEU A 105 22.06 0.26 17.66
N ARG A 106 22.81 1.33 17.96
CA ARG A 106 22.73 2.02 19.26
C ARG A 106 21.38 2.70 19.46
N GLN A 107 20.83 3.35 18.44
CA GLN A 107 19.49 3.96 18.51
C GLN A 107 18.41 2.90 18.74
N LEU A 108 18.51 1.74 18.11
CA LEU A 108 17.60 0.62 18.33
C LEU A 108 17.69 0.08 19.77
N ALA A 109 18.90 -0.03 20.30
CA ALA A 109 19.12 -0.42 21.69
C ALA A 109 18.55 0.61 22.69
N GLU A 110 18.65 1.90 22.41
CA GLU A 110 18.04 2.98 23.20
C GLU A 110 16.50 2.92 23.17
N LEU A 111 15.91 2.42 22.09
CA LEU A 111 14.47 2.17 21.96
C LEU A 111 14.04 0.85 22.64
N GLY A 112 14.97 0.14 23.29
CA GLY A 112 14.70 -1.11 23.99
C GLY A 112 14.59 -2.33 23.06
N ILE A 113 15.05 -2.21 21.82
CA ILE A 113 15.10 -3.32 20.86
C ILE A 113 16.46 -4.01 21.00
N ASP A 114 16.41 -5.21 21.59
CA ASP A 114 17.61 -6.05 21.79
C ASP A 114 18.18 -6.49 20.43
N PRO A 115 19.52 -6.47 20.23
CA PRO A 115 20.15 -6.95 19.00
C PRO A 115 19.72 -8.38 18.61
N GLU A 116 19.45 -9.24 19.58
CA GLU A 116 18.98 -10.60 19.36
C GLU A 116 17.55 -10.61 18.79
N THR A 117 16.67 -9.78 19.32
CA THR A 117 15.31 -9.59 18.80
C THR A 117 15.33 -9.02 17.39
N PHE A 118 16.24 -8.07 17.13
CA PHE A 118 16.43 -7.51 15.79
C PHE A 118 16.96 -8.55 14.79
N ALA A 119 17.92 -9.39 15.20
CA ALA A 119 18.42 -10.48 14.36
C ALA A 119 17.32 -11.48 14.02
N MET A 120 16.44 -11.78 14.97
CA MET A 120 15.29 -12.65 14.76
C MET A 120 14.26 -12.04 13.79
N LEU A 121 14.02 -10.74 13.88
CA LEU A 121 13.12 -9.98 12.98
C LEU A 121 13.73 -9.77 11.59
N SER A 122 15.04 -9.67 11.46
CA SER A 122 15.74 -9.55 10.17
C SER A 122 15.95 -10.90 9.46
N GLY A 123 15.71 -12.01 10.16
CA GLY A 123 15.67 -13.33 9.55
C GLY A 123 14.48 -13.54 8.61
N VAL A 124 14.52 -14.61 7.82
CA VAL A 124 13.46 -14.93 6.83
C VAL A 124 12.06 -14.94 7.44
N GLY A 125 11.92 -15.50 8.65
CA GLY A 125 10.63 -15.54 9.37
C GLY A 125 10.12 -14.15 9.79
N GLY A 126 11.00 -13.32 10.32
CA GLY A 126 10.67 -11.95 10.74
C GLY A 126 10.30 -11.05 9.55
N VAL A 127 11.08 -11.13 8.47
CA VAL A 127 10.77 -10.39 7.24
C VAL A 127 9.44 -10.84 6.63
N ALA A 128 9.14 -12.14 6.63
CA ALA A 128 7.86 -12.65 6.17
C ALA A 128 6.70 -12.12 7.03
N LEU A 129 6.89 -12.03 8.36
CA LEU A 129 5.90 -11.52 9.30
C LEU A 129 5.65 -10.01 9.10
N VAL A 130 6.72 -9.22 9.03
CA VAL A 130 6.65 -7.77 8.76
C VAL A 130 6.00 -7.51 7.40
N ASN A 131 6.38 -8.27 6.38
CA ASN A 131 5.83 -8.14 5.05
C ASN A 131 4.33 -8.49 5.01
N GLY A 132 3.92 -9.53 5.73
CA GLY A 132 2.50 -9.88 5.90
C GLY A 132 1.73 -8.77 6.59
N LEU A 133 2.29 -8.16 7.64
CA LEU A 133 1.67 -7.04 8.36
C LEU A 133 1.56 -5.79 7.46
N CYS A 134 2.58 -5.50 6.66
CA CYS A 134 2.55 -4.43 5.67
C CYS A 134 1.49 -4.66 4.59
N CYS A 135 1.33 -5.91 4.12
CA CYS A 135 0.26 -6.26 3.17
C CYS A 135 -1.13 -6.04 3.77
N LEU A 136 -1.35 -6.47 5.02
CA LEU A 136 -2.61 -6.24 5.73
C LEU A 136 -2.88 -4.73 5.93
N SER A 137 -1.86 -3.98 6.30
CA SER A 137 -1.96 -2.52 6.47
C SER A 137 -2.30 -1.83 5.14
N SER A 138 -1.68 -2.24 4.03
CA SER A 138 -1.97 -1.68 2.71
C SER A 138 -3.40 -1.97 2.25
N LEU A 139 -3.93 -3.14 2.56
CA LEU A 139 -5.33 -3.49 2.30
C LEU A 139 -6.29 -2.62 3.14
N ALA A 140 -6.00 -2.46 4.44
CA ALA A 140 -6.81 -1.65 5.34
C ALA A 140 -6.80 -0.17 4.93
N LEU A 141 -5.62 0.38 4.62
CA LEU A 141 -5.48 1.76 4.13
C LEU A 141 -6.16 1.94 2.77
N GLY A 142 -5.98 1.02 1.83
CA GLY A 142 -6.62 1.04 0.53
C GLY A 142 -8.14 1.05 0.65
N ALA A 143 -8.71 0.19 1.50
CA ALA A 143 -10.15 0.16 1.75
C ALA A 143 -10.64 1.44 2.45
N GLY A 144 -9.93 1.90 3.48
CA GLY A 144 -10.30 3.09 4.26
C GLY A 144 -10.28 4.37 3.41
N PHE A 145 -9.16 4.66 2.77
CA PHE A 145 -9.05 5.82 1.88
C PHE A 145 -9.95 5.67 0.65
N GLY A 146 -10.14 4.43 0.18
CA GLY A 146 -11.07 4.11 -0.88
C GLY A 146 -12.51 4.48 -0.51
N ALA A 147 -12.97 4.11 0.67
CA ALA A 147 -14.31 4.45 1.16
C ALA A 147 -14.49 5.97 1.31
N ILE A 148 -13.50 6.65 1.92
CA ILE A 148 -13.54 8.11 2.13
C ILE A 148 -13.60 8.84 0.78
N GLY A 149 -12.74 8.51 -0.16
CA GLY A 149 -12.71 9.16 -1.48
C GLY A 149 -14.00 8.94 -2.28
N GLY A 150 -14.57 7.73 -2.23
CA GLY A 150 -15.86 7.42 -2.85
C GLY A 150 -17.01 8.22 -2.23
N ALA A 151 -17.05 8.31 -0.90
CA ALA A 151 -18.05 9.07 -0.16
C ALA A 151 -17.97 10.58 -0.46
N ILE A 152 -16.76 11.14 -0.44
CA ILE A 152 -16.53 12.57 -0.76
C ILE A 152 -16.99 12.87 -2.18
N PHE A 153 -16.61 12.02 -3.15
CA PHE A 153 -17.00 12.24 -4.55
C PHE A 153 -18.51 12.24 -4.73
N ALA A 154 -19.24 11.30 -4.11
CA ALA A 154 -20.69 11.22 -4.17
C ALA A 154 -21.37 12.42 -3.44
N ALA A 155 -20.77 12.92 -2.37
CA ALA A 155 -21.29 14.10 -1.66
C ALA A 155 -21.12 15.39 -2.48
N VAL A 156 -20.04 15.50 -3.25
CA VAL A 156 -19.76 16.70 -4.08
C VAL A 156 -20.53 16.64 -5.41
N ARG A 157 -20.83 15.46 -5.93
CA ARG A 157 -21.57 15.26 -7.19
C ARG A 157 -22.69 14.23 -7.03
N PRO A 158 -23.79 14.59 -6.39
CA PRO A 158 -24.91 13.68 -6.14
C PRO A 158 -25.74 13.31 -7.38
N GLU A 159 -25.53 13.98 -8.53
CA GLU A 159 -26.27 13.79 -9.78
C GLU A 159 -26.05 12.43 -10.44
#